data_92874b3935eae84e4c23e6ee8c18ac5d
#
_entry.id   92874b3935eae84e4c23e6ee8c18ac5d
#
_cell.length_a   1.000
_cell.length_b   1.000
_cell.length_c   1.000
_cell.angle_alpha   90.00
_cell.angle_beta   90.00
_cell.angle_gamma   90.00
#
_symmetry.space_group_name_H-M   'P 1'
#
loop_
_entity.id
_entity.type
_entity.pdbx_description
1 polymer ?
#
loop_
_entity_poly.entity_id
_entity_poly.type
_entity_poly.pdbx_seq_one_letter_code
_entity_poly.pdbx_strand_id
1 'polypeptide(L)'
;SDVCSSDLGLKVFGPASGSQACGDVGMGRMLEATDLALCAAECFQHLAMTGKHVLITAGPTQENIDPVRYITNHSSGKMGFALAEAAVEAGARVTLITGPVHLPTPDRVTRIDVVSARDMLAACEAAIPCDLFIASAAVADYRPEVVAPHKLKKDPTSGDGLLLQMVRNPDILATIASRPDRPFSVGFAAETEHLLDYAARKLKDKNLDLIVANDVANPSIGFNSEENACSVIDRDLHATLFAQTSKGKIARQLISFIAQRLNQV
;
A
#
# COMPACT_ATOMS: atom_id res chain seq x y z
N SER A 1 45.55 -9.29 -19.37
CA SER A 1 44.46 -8.49 -19.86
C SER A 1 43.45 -8.32 -18.71
N ASP A 2 43.59 -7.20 -18.03
CA ASP A 2 42.71 -6.87 -16.88
C ASP A 2 41.37 -6.43 -17.43
N VAL A 3 40.42 -7.38 -17.50
CA VAL A 3 39.01 -7.03 -17.74
C VAL A 3 38.54 -6.32 -16.47
N CYS A 4 38.30 -5.03 -16.58
CA CYS A 4 37.83 -4.23 -15.45
C CYS A 4 36.45 -4.75 -15.02
N SER A 5 36.24 -5.00 -13.74
CA SER A 5 34.96 -5.50 -13.22
C SER A 5 33.78 -4.58 -13.59
N SER A 6 34.04 -3.30 -13.82
CA SER A 6 33.06 -2.32 -14.34
C SER A 6 32.52 -2.67 -15.73
N ASP A 7 33.32 -3.29 -16.58
CA ASP A 7 32.92 -3.66 -17.94
C ASP A 7 31.90 -4.82 -17.98
N LEU A 8 31.86 -5.58 -16.88
CA LEU A 8 30.91 -6.67 -16.67
C LEU A 8 29.66 -6.23 -15.87
N GLY A 9 29.53 -4.95 -15.53
CA GLY A 9 28.42 -4.45 -14.69
C GLY A 9 28.50 -4.93 -13.25
N LEU A 10 29.64 -5.44 -12.79
CA LEU A 10 29.83 -5.87 -11.41
C LEU A 10 30.08 -4.65 -10.51
N LYS A 11 29.42 -4.61 -9.35
CA LYS A 11 29.70 -3.63 -8.31
C LYS A 11 30.72 -4.19 -7.32
N VAL A 12 31.82 -3.47 -7.15
CA VAL A 12 32.91 -3.82 -6.24
C VAL A 12 32.87 -2.90 -5.03
N PHE A 13 32.80 -3.47 -3.82
CA PHE A 13 32.80 -2.73 -2.55
C PHE A 13 34.08 -2.99 -1.77
N GLY A 14 34.73 -1.92 -1.33
CA GLY A 14 36.03 -1.98 -0.68
C GLY A 14 37.21 -1.84 -1.67
N PRO A 15 38.43 -2.14 -1.25
CA PRO A 15 38.83 -2.64 0.08
C PRO A 15 38.79 -1.55 1.17
N ALA A 16 38.65 -1.97 2.43
CA ALA A 16 38.87 -1.10 3.59
C ALA A 16 40.36 -0.96 3.90
N SER A 17 40.72 0.09 4.63
CA SER A 17 42.06 0.26 5.21
C SER A 17 42.12 -0.39 6.60
N GLY A 18 43.20 -1.04 6.90
CA GLY A 18 43.41 -1.65 8.20
C GLY A 18 44.63 -2.57 8.24
N SER A 19 44.82 -3.25 9.40
CA SER A 19 45.87 -4.24 9.59
C SER A 19 45.57 -5.47 8.72
N GLN A 20 46.56 -5.88 7.92
CA GLN A 20 46.52 -7.07 7.05
C GLN A 20 47.17 -8.27 7.72
N ALA A 21 46.94 -9.49 7.23
CA ALA A 21 47.48 -10.70 7.74
C ALA A 21 49.03 -10.76 7.71
N CYS A 22 49.66 -9.97 6.82
CA CYS A 22 51.10 -9.80 6.72
C CYS A 22 51.71 -8.87 7.79
N GLY A 23 50.88 -8.20 8.60
CA GLY A 23 51.33 -7.24 9.62
C GLY A 23 51.40 -5.79 9.14
N ASP A 24 51.23 -5.52 7.85
CA ASP A 24 51.19 -4.16 7.29
C ASP A 24 49.82 -3.49 7.54
N VAL A 25 49.83 -2.17 7.56
CA VAL A 25 48.62 -1.36 7.64
C VAL A 25 48.42 -0.64 6.32
N GLY A 26 47.29 -0.91 5.63
CA GLY A 26 47.00 -0.32 4.33
C GLY A 26 45.66 -0.75 3.78
N MET A 27 45.40 -0.37 2.51
CA MET A 27 44.23 -0.80 1.74
C MET A 27 44.37 -2.27 1.38
N GLY A 28 43.31 -3.04 1.53
CA GLY A 28 43.29 -4.49 1.20
C GLY A 28 42.49 -5.35 2.18
N ARG A 29 41.97 -4.73 3.25
CA ARG A 29 41.09 -5.41 4.20
C ARG A 29 39.69 -5.53 3.64
N MET A 30 39.01 -6.64 3.86
CA MET A 30 37.58 -6.79 3.58
C MET A 30 36.76 -5.84 4.46
N LEU A 31 35.70 -5.30 3.92
CA LEU A 31 34.72 -4.52 4.70
C LEU A 31 34.11 -5.37 5.81
N GLU A 32 33.72 -4.74 6.92
CA GLU A 32 32.98 -5.40 7.96
C GLU A 32 31.61 -5.89 7.46
N ALA A 33 31.05 -6.93 8.07
CA ALA A 33 29.81 -7.54 7.62
C ALA A 33 28.64 -6.56 7.59
N THR A 34 28.59 -5.62 8.54
CA THR A 34 27.58 -4.53 8.58
C THR A 34 27.70 -3.59 7.41
N ASP A 35 28.94 -3.19 7.05
CA ASP A 35 29.19 -2.28 5.92
C ASP A 35 28.88 -2.97 4.58
N LEU A 36 29.23 -4.24 4.44
CA LEU A 36 28.88 -5.06 3.28
C LEU A 36 27.34 -5.18 3.14
N ALA A 37 26.63 -5.39 4.25
CA ALA A 37 25.17 -5.46 4.23
C ALA A 37 24.54 -4.12 3.78
N LEU A 38 25.08 -2.98 4.25
CA LEU A 38 24.65 -1.65 3.82
C LEU A 38 24.91 -1.41 2.32
N CYS A 39 26.13 -1.71 1.86
CA CYS A 39 26.49 -1.61 0.44
C CYS A 39 25.62 -2.51 -0.46
N ALA A 40 25.31 -3.73 0.00
CA ALA A 40 24.39 -4.62 -0.70
C ALA A 40 22.97 -4.03 -0.73
N ALA A 41 22.47 -3.52 0.40
CA ALA A 41 21.16 -2.89 0.47
C ALA A 41 21.04 -1.69 -0.50
N GLU A 42 22.09 -0.84 -0.59
CA GLU A 42 22.13 0.28 -1.55
C GLU A 42 22.02 -0.18 -3.02
N CYS A 43 22.53 -1.37 -3.37
CA CYS A 43 22.39 -1.92 -4.71
C CYS A 43 20.95 -2.24 -5.10
N PHE A 44 20.11 -2.51 -4.13
CA PHE A 44 18.70 -2.84 -4.33
C PHE A 44 17.76 -1.63 -4.13
N GLN A 45 18.30 -0.46 -3.75
CA GLN A 45 17.52 0.76 -3.65
C GLN A 45 17.18 1.29 -5.05
N HIS A 46 15.95 1.05 -5.49
CA HIS A 46 15.40 1.74 -6.65
C HIS A 46 14.92 3.13 -6.19
N LEU A 47 15.79 4.12 -6.24
CA LEU A 47 15.52 5.51 -5.82
C LEU A 47 14.53 6.26 -6.75
N ALA A 48 13.67 5.53 -7.44
CA ALA A 48 12.73 6.07 -8.43
C ALA A 48 11.68 7.04 -7.84
N MET A 49 11.52 7.04 -6.51
CA MET A 49 10.58 7.92 -5.78
C MET A 49 11.28 8.88 -4.80
N THR A 50 12.56 9.14 -5.00
CA THR A 50 13.30 10.11 -4.15
C THR A 50 12.62 11.48 -4.18
N GLY A 51 12.40 12.05 -2.98
CA GLY A 51 11.75 13.34 -2.80
C GLY A 51 10.22 13.32 -2.92
N LYS A 52 9.62 12.19 -3.30
CA LYS A 52 8.17 12.05 -3.38
C LYS A 52 7.55 11.72 -2.03
N HIS A 53 6.38 12.27 -1.77
CA HIS A 53 5.51 11.92 -0.66
C HIS A 53 4.42 10.97 -1.13
N VAL A 54 4.39 9.75 -0.58
CA VAL A 54 3.41 8.71 -0.88
C VAL A 54 2.47 8.54 0.30
N LEU A 55 1.18 8.72 0.05
CA LEU A 55 0.10 8.48 1.00
C LEU A 55 -0.58 7.16 0.67
N ILE A 56 -0.67 6.26 1.63
CA ILE A 56 -1.26 4.92 1.44
C ILE A 56 -2.33 4.68 2.50
N THR A 57 -3.52 4.19 2.08
CA THR A 57 -4.49 3.65 3.03
C THR A 57 -4.44 2.13 3.04
N ALA A 58 -4.60 1.51 4.22
CA ALA A 58 -4.51 0.06 4.41
C ALA A 58 -5.50 -0.45 5.47
N GLY A 59 -5.66 -1.78 5.52
CA GLY A 59 -6.52 -2.43 6.49
C GLY A 59 -8.01 -2.20 6.25
N PRO A 60 -8.88 -2.73 7.12
CA PRO A 60 -10.32 -2.50 7.08
C PRO A 60 -10.70 -1.26 7.88
N THR A 61 -11.81 -0.61 7.55
CA THR A 61 -12.48 0.27 8.51
C THR A 61 -13.47 -0.52 9.37
N GLN A 62 -13.76 0.00 10.55
CA GLN A 62 -14.74 -0.54 11.49
C GLN A 62 -15.80 0.51 11.76
N GLU A 63 -17.05 0.18 11.47
CA GLU A 63 -18.19 1.08 11.65
C GLU A 63 -19.00 0.61 12.86
N ASN A 64 -18.87 1.33 13.96
CA ASN A 64 -19.47 0.92 15.23
C ASN A 64 -21.00 0.91 15.16
N ILE A 65 -21.61 -0.17 15.63
CA ILE A 65 -23.06 -0.29 15.91
C ILE A 65 -23.34 0.21 17.33
N ASP A 66 -22.51 -0.22 18.27
CA ASP A 66 -22.54 0.15 19.69
C ASP A 66 -21.12 -0.02 20.28
N PRO A 67 -20.85 0.22 21.56
CA PRO A 67 -19.53 0.09 22.16
C PRO A 67 -18.89 -1.31 22.07
N VAL A 68 -19.65 -2.34 21.65
CA VAL A 68 -19.23 -3.75 21.67
C VAL A 68 -19.15 -4.34 20.28
N ARG A 69 -19.95 -3.85 19.31
CA ARG A 69 -20.12 -4.44 17.99
C ARG A 69 -19.88 -3.42 16.89
N TYR A 70 -19.31 -3.88 15.80
CA TYR A 70 -19.05 -3.08 14.58
C TYR A 70 -19.27 -3.91 13.33
N ILE A 71 -19.42 -3.22 12.19
CA ILE A 71 -19.39 -3.77 10.84
C ILE A 71 -18.03 -3.49 10.27
N THR A 72 -17.44 -4.44 9.55
CA THR A 72 -16.14 -4.32 8.93
C THR A 72 -16.05 -5.17 7.66
N ASN A 73 -15.09 -4.87 6.80
CA ASN A 73 -14.76 -5.69 5.64
C ASN A 73 -13.61 -6.65 5.98
N HIS A 74 -13.57 -7.80 5.31
CA HIS A 74 -12.41 -8.68 5.38
C HIS A 74 -11.19 -7.99 4.78
N SER A 75 -10.17 -7.75 5.59
CA SER A 75 -8.86 -7.26 5.15
C SER A 75 -7.81 -7.52 6.21
N SER A 76 -6.67 -8.05 5.81
CA SER A 76 -5.50 -8.21 6.68
C SER A 76 -4.58 -6.98 6.70
N GLY A 77 -4.75 -6.04 5.75
CA GLY A 77 -3.84 -4.90 5.56
C GLY A 77 -2.52 -5.23 4.88
N LYS A 78 -2.17 -6.52 4.70
CA LYS A 78 -0.85 -6.97 4.19
C LYS A 78 -0.42 -6.28 2.90
N MET A 79 -1.33 -6.08 1.94
CA MET A 79 -0.97 -5.46 0.66
C MET A 79 -0.56 -3.98 0.82
N GLY A 80 -1.32 -3.20 1.60
CA GLY A 80 -1.00 -1.80 1.87
C GLY A 80 0.30 -1.63 2.64
N PHE A 81 0.59 -2.51 3.59
CA PHE A 81 1.85 -2.53 4.33
C PHE A 81 3.03 -2.89 3.42
N ALA A 82 2.88 -3.89 2.55
CA ALA A 82 3.89 -4.24 1.56
C ALA A 82 4.15 -3.10 0.55
N LEU A 83 3.11 -2.35 0.14
CA LEU A 83 3.26 -1.16 -0.70
C LEU A 83 4.00 -0.05 0.03
N ALA A 84 3.74 0.15 1.33
CA ALA A 84 4.44 1.14 2.14
C ALA A 84 5.93 0.81 2.26
N GLU A 85 6.27 -0.44 2.53
CA GLU A 85 7.66 -0.93 2.55
C GLU A 85 8.34 -0.72 1.20
N ALA A 86 7.72 -1.16 0.09
CA ALA A 86 8.27 -1.00 -1.25
C ALA A 86 8.45 0.48 -1.66
N ALA A 87 7.54 1.37 -1.24
CA ALA A 87 7.65 2.81 -1.52
C ALA A 87 8.83 3.45 -0.77
N VAL A 88 9.06 3.05 0.49
CA VAL A 88 10.23 3.47 1.26
C VAL A 88 11.53 2.95 0.64
N GLU A 89 11.55 1.67 0.21
CA GLU A 89 12.68 1.09 -0.52
C GLU A 89 12.97 1.86 -1.83
N ALA A 90 11.93 2.39 -2.48
CA ALA A 90 12.05 3.22 -3.67
C ALA A 90 12.47 4.68 -3.37
N GLY A 91 12.72 5.03 -2.11
CA GLY A 91 13.21 6.35 -1.68
C GLY A 91 12.13 7.39 -1.34
N ALA A 92 10.87 6.98 -1.26
CA ALA A 92 9.77 7.88 -0.90
C ALA A 92 9.70 8.17 0.61
N ARG A 93 9.16 9.34 0.96
CA ARG A 93 8.59 9.60 2.28
C ARG A 93 7.17 9.01 2.30
N VAL A 94 6.88 8.12 3.22
CA VAL A 94 5.62 7.37 3.25
C VAL A 94 4.80 7.71 4.48
N THR A 95 3.53 8.05 4.26
CA THR A 95 2.48 8.12 5.29
C THR A 95 1.48 6.98 5.05
N LEU A 96 1.37 6.07 6.02
CA LEU A 96 0.46 4.92 6.00
C LEU A 96 -0.69 5.16 6.97
N ILE A 97 -1.90 5.36 6.46
CA ILE A 97 -3.13 5.47 7.26
C ILE A 97 -3.78 4.10 7.26
N THR A 98 -3.94 3.50 8.43
CA THR A 98 -4.45 2.14 8.53
C THR A 98 -5.62 2.01 9.48
N GLY A 99 -6.64 1.29 9.04
CA GLY A 99 -7.65 0.73 9.93
C GLY A 99 -7.05 -0.35 10.83
N PRO A 100 -7.84 -0.92 11.77
CA PRO A 100 -7.32 -1.83 12.79
C PRO A 100 -6.72 -3.11 12.19
N VAL A 101 -5.42 -3.29 12.36
CA VAL A 101 -4.66 -4.49 11.96
C VAL A 101 -3.53 -4.77 12.97
N HIS A 102 -3.08 -6.04 13.04
CA HIS A 102 -2.01 -6.48 13.93
C HIS A 102 -0.66 -6.63 13.20
N LEU A 103 -0.37 -5.74 12.25
CA LEU A 103 0.89 -5.75 11.52
C LEU A 103 1.87 -4.74 12.15
N PRO A 104 3.17 -5.09 12.25
CA PRO A 104 4.20 -4.14 12.66
C PRO A 104 4.32 -3.01 11.63
N THR A 105 4.66 -1.83 12.09
CA THR A 105 4.94 -0.70 11.20
C THR A 105 6.24 -0.96 10.44
N PRO A 106 6.27 -0.87 9.10
CA PRO A 106 7.51 -0.96 8.35
C PRO A 106 8.48 0.18 8.72
N ASP A 107 9.77 -0.10 8.66
CA ASP A 107 10.80 0.90 8.97
C ASP A 107 10.64 2.16 8.12
N ARG A 108 10.92 3.33 8.71
CA ARG A 108 10.87 4.66 8.08
C ARG A 108 9.47 5.07 7.55
N VAL A 109 8.41 4.34 7.91
CA VAL A 109 7.02 4.68 7.58
C VAL A 109 6.38 5.46 8.72
N THR A 110 5.77 6.60 8.40
CA THR A 110 4.89 7.32 9.33
C THR A 110 3.52 6.66 9.33
N ARG A 111 3.16 5.96 10.41
CA ARG A 111 1.87 5.30 10.56
C ARG A 111 0.87 6.16 11.31
N ILE A 112 -0.37 6.20 10.82
CA ILE A 112 -1.53 6.82 11.45
C ILE A 112 -2.62 5.76 11.57
N ASP A 113 -2.96 5.40 12.81
CA ASP A 113 -4.04 4.46 13.09
C ASP A 113 -5.38 5.18 13.15
N VAL A 114 -6.37 4.63 12.47
CA VAL A 114 -7.75 5.13 12.41
C VAL A 114 -8.73 3.98 12.63
N VAL A 115 -10.00 4.28 12.87
CA VAL A 115 -11.01 3.24 13.09
C VAL A 115 -12.06 3.26 11.97
N SER A 116 -12.75 4.37 11.78
CA SER A 116 -13.85 4.46 10.82
C SER A 116 -13.42 5.02 9.46
N ALA A 117 -14.29 4.90 8.46
CA ALA A 117 -14.11 5.53 7.16
C ALA A 117 -14.00 7.06 7.25
N ARG A 118 -14.71 7.67 8.19
CA ARG A 118 -14.62 9.13 8.43
C ARG A 118 -13.27 9.53 9.00
N ASP A 119 -12.75 8.77 9.97
CA ASP A 119 -11.42 9.03 10.53
C ASP A 119 -10.34 8.87 9.46
N MET A 120 -10.48 7.84 8.61
CA MET A 120 -9.55 7.60 7.50
C MET A 120 -9.58 8.74 6.49
N LEU A 121 -10.76 9.25 6.12
CA LEU A 121 -10.88 10.41 5.25
C LEU A 121 -10.21 11.65 5.86
N ALA A 122 -10.53 11.97 7.11
CA ALA A 122 -9.95 13.12 7.81
C ALA A 122 -8.42 13.04 7.90
N ALA A 123 -7.88 11.85 8.16
CA ALA A 123 -6.44 11.61 8.17
C ALA A 123 -5.81 11.76 6.76
N CYS A 124 -6.50 11.31 5.70
CA CYS A 124 -6.05 11.52 4.32
C CYS A 124 -6.01 13.01 3.95
N GLU A 125 -7.06 13.76 4.29
CA GLU A 125 -7.13 15.20 4.03
C GLU A 125 -6.03 15.98 4.76
N ALA A 126 -5.72 15.60 6.01
CA ALA A 126 -4.65 16.20 6.80
C ALA A 126 -3.24 15.86 6.28
N ALA A 127 -3.07 14.78 5.52
CA ALA A 127 -1.79 14.35 4.96
C ALA A 127 -1.49 14.92 3.57
N ILE A 128 -2.41 15.69 2.98
CA ILE A 128 -2.19 16.41 1.72
C ILE A 128 -1.50 17.76 2.02
N PRO A 129 -0.55 18.20 1.17
CA PRO A 129 -0.23 17.67 -0.15
C PRO A 129 0.66 16.43 -0.14
N CYS A 130 0.42 15.54 -1.10
CA CYS A 130 1.27 14.41 -1.42
C CYS A 130 1.38 14.23 -2.94
N ASP A 131 2.42 13.55 -3.42
CA ASP A 131 2.64 13.33 -4.86
C ASP A 131 1.82 12.14 -5.37
N LEU A 132 1.67 11.10 -4.54
CA LEU A 132 1.00 9.84 -4.88
C LEU A 132 0.06 9.43 -3.76
N PHE A 133 -1.16 9.09 -4.10
CA PHE A 133 -2.15 8.48 -3.21
C PHE A 133 -2.50 7.06 -3.67
N ILE A 134 -2.30 6.07 -2.82
CA ILE A 134 -2.65 4.67 -3.06
C ILE A 134 -3.75 4.24 -2.09
N ALA A 135 -4.95 4.03 -2.60
CA ALA A 135 -6.10 3.61 -1.81
C ALA A 135 -6.23 2.08 -1.84
N SER A 136 -5.60 1.38 -0.89
CA SER A 136 -5.67 -0.08 -0.76
C SER A 136 -6.46 -0.56 0.45
N ALA A 137 -7.01 0.34 1.26
CA ALA A 137 -7.87 -0.01 2.39
C ALA A 137 -9.20 -0.63 1.95
N ALA A 138 -9.71 -1.56 2.74
CA ALA A 138 -11.05 -2.12 2.60
C ALA A 138 -12.05 -1.27 3.40
N VAL A 139 -12.43 -0.14 2.83
CA VAL A 139 -13.36 0.81 3.43
C VAL A 139 -14.78 0.27 3.36
N ALA A 140 -15.52 0.29 4.46
CA ALA A 140 -16.94 -0.08 4.47
C ALA A 140 -17.77 0.95 3.71
N ASP A 141 -18.62 0.51 2.78
CA ASP A 141 -19.49 1.40 1.99
C ASP A 141 -20.57 2.08 2.83
N TYR A 142 -20.99 1.42 3.91
CA TYR A 142 -22.07 1.86 4.78
C TYR A 142 -21.66 1.81 6.25
N ARG A 143 -22.24 2.70 7.04
CA ARG A 143 -22.15 2.74 8.49
C ARG A 143 -23.54 2.85 9.13
N PRO A 144 -23.73 2.46 10.39
CA PRO A 144 -24.95 2.79 11.11
C PRO A 144 -25.20 4.30 11.12
N GLU A 145 -26.43 4.72 10.86
CA GLU A 145 -26.81 6.14 10.90
C GLU A 145 -26.59 6.72 12.29
N VAL A 146 -26.94 5.95 13.32
CA VAL A 146 -26.76 6.30 14.74
C VAL A 146 -25.99 5.17 15.42
N VAL A 147 -24.90 5.53 16.07
CA VAL A 147 -24.16 4.61 16.95
C VAL A 147 -24.85 4.61 18.31
N ALA A 148 -25.30 3.45 18.76
CA ALA A 148 -25.94 3.33 20.06
C ALA A 148 -24.94 3.63 21.20
N PRO A 149 -25.28 4.49 22.16
CA PRO A 149 -24.39 4.85 23.29
C PRO A 149 -24.12 3.69 24.24
N HIS A 150 -25.02 2.70 24.25
CA HIS A 150 -24.91 1.50 25.07
C HIS A 150 -25.09 0.24 24.21
N LYS A 151 -24.59 -0.90 24.72
CA LYS A 151 -24.79 -2.20 24.09
C LYS A 151 -26.28 -2.46 23.85
N LEU A 152 -26.68 -2.64 22.60
CA LEU A 152 -28.06 -2.99 22.24
C LEU A 152 -28.40 -4.36 22.85
N LYS A 153 -29.39 -4.39 23.69
CA LYS A 153 -29.91 -5.63 24.31
C LYS A 153 -30.93 -6.29 23.37
N LYS A 154 -31.10 -7.59 23.51
CA LYS A 154 -32.22 -8.30 22.89
C LYS A 154 -33.53 -7.76 23.47
N ASP A 155 -34.43 -7.34 22.60
CA ASP A 155 -35.76 -6.90 22.98
C ASP A 155 -36.74 -8.06 22.77
N PRO A 156 -37.34 -8.60 23.86
CA PRO A 156 -38.26 -9.70 23.73
C PRO A 156 -39.53 -9.38 22.92
N THR A 157 -39.79 -8.07 22.70
CA THR A 157 -40.98 -7.60 21.98
C THR A 157 -40.75 -7.32 20.51
N SER A 158 -39.51 -7.19 20.08
CA SER A 158 -39.13 -6.86 18.70
C SER A 158 -38.95 -8.06 17.77
N GLY A 159 -39.29 -9.29 18.22
CA GLY A 159 -39.05 -10.53 17.48
C GLY A 159 -37.57 -10.94 17.49
N ASP A 160 -37.17 -11.88 16.59
CA ASP A 160 -35.84 -12.47 16.57
C ASP A 160 -34.80 -11.66 15.78
N GLY A 161 -35.16 -10.45 15.27
CA GLY A 161 -34.35 -9.64 14.40
C GLY A 161 -33.80 -8.37 15.04
N LEU A 162 -32.69 -7.85 14.50
CA LEU A 162 -32.18 -6.51 14.74
C LEU A 162 -32.18 -5.72 13.43
N LEU A 163 -32.95 -4.62 13.38
CA LEU A 163 -32.96 -3.69 12.26
C LEU A 163 -31.94 -2.57 12.50
N LEU A 164 -31.01 -2.38 11.58
CA LEU A 164 -30.05 -1.28 11.60
C LEU A 164 -30.32 -0.34 10.42
N GLN A 165 -30.59 0.92 10.68
CA GLN A 165 -30.59 1.97 9.66
C GLN A 165 -29.15 2.28 9.26
N MET A 166 -28.86 2.12 7.96
CA MET A 166 -27.50 2.32 7.44
C MET A 166 -27.47 3.52 6.50
N VAL A 167 -26.39 4.29 6.56
CA VAL A 167 -26.11 5.42 5.65
C VAL A 167 -24.76 5.23 4.97
N ARG A 168 -24.58 5.81 3.79
CA ARG A 168 -23.33 5.71 3.03
C ARG A 168 -22.17 6.37 3.76
N ASN A 169 -21.02 5.73 3.67
CA ASN A 169 -19.74 6.34 4.02
C ASN A 169 -19.25 7.26 2.89
N PRO A 170 -18.37 8.23 3.18
CA PRO A 170 -17.72 9.00 2.15
C PRO A 170 -16.81 8.10 1.30
N ASP A 171 -16.78 8.35 0.00
CA ASP A 171 -15.84 7.71 -0.92
C ASP A 171 -14.49 8.44 -0.84
N ILE A 172 -13.57 7.89 -0.03
CA ILE A 172 -12.27 8.50 0.24
C ILE A 172 -11.48 8.68 -1.05
N LEU A 173 -11.43 7.64 -1.89
CA LEU A 173 -10.68 7.68 -3.14
C LEU A 173 -11.21 8.74 -4.10
N ALA A 174 -12.53 8.77 -4.32
CA ALA A 174 -13.16 9.77 -5.17
C ALA A 174 -12.99 11.19 -4.60
N THR A 175 -13.10 11.36 -3.28
CA THR A 175 -12.92 12.66 -2.60
C THR A 175 -11.52 13.21 -2.84
N ILE A 176 -10.48 12.41 -2.62
CA ILE A 176 -9.08 12.84 -2.81
C ILE A 176 -8.76 13.05 -4.28
N ALA A 177 -9.20 12.15 -5.18
CA ALA A 177 -8.93 12.24 -6.61
C ALA A 177 -9.69 13.37 -7.33
N SER A 178 -10.71 13.96 -6.71
CA SER A 178 -11.49 15.08 -7.28
C SER A 178 -10.99 16.46 -6.84
N ARG A 179 -9.98 16.54 -5.99
CA ARG A 179 -9.44 17.82 -5.50
C ARG A 179 -8.76 18.60 -6.63
N PRO A 180 -8.74 19.94 -6.57
CA PRO A 180 -7.99 20.76 -7.52
C PRO A 180 -6.47 20.50 -7.46
N ASP A 181 -5.96 20.22 -6.26
CA ASP A 181 -4.57 19.88 -5.94
C ASP A 181 -4.37 18.36 -5.78
N ARG A 182 -5.13 17.57 -6.54
CA ARG A 182 -5.14 16.11 -6.41
C ARG A 182 -3.76 15.49 -6.64
N PRO A 183 -3.37 14.48 -5.85
CA PRO A 183 -2.20 13.65 -6.14
C PRO A 183 -2.45 12.72 -7.33
N PHE A 184 -1.39 12.13 -7.88
CA PHE A 184 -1.50 10.94 -8.71
C PHE A 184 -2.21 9.85 -7.92
N SER A 185 -3.36 9.37 -8.40
CA SER A 185 -4.29 8.55 -7.61
C SER A 185 -4.40 7.13 -8.14
N VAL A 186 -4.10 6.17 -7.28
CA VAL A 186 -4.16 4.73 -7.57
C VAL A 186 -5.21 4.08 -6.69
N GLY A 187 -6.22 3.47 -7.32
CA GLY A 187 -7.26 2.71 -6.62
C GLY A 187 -7.00 1.21 -6.66
N PHE A 188 -7.56 0.48 -5.71
CA PHE A 188 -7.64 -0.97 -5.72
C PHE A 188 -9.10 -1.40 -5.93
N ALA A 189 -9.29 -2.42 -6.77
CA ALA A 189 -10.56 -3.07 -6.99
C ALA A 189 -10.42 -4.57 -6.72
N ALA A 190 -11.31 -5.09 -5.87
CA ALA A 190 -11.45 -6.52 -5.61
C ALA A 190 -12.77 -6.95 -6.26
N GLU A 191 -12.69 -7.66 -7.37
CA GLU A 191 -13.85 -8.07 -8.15
C GLU A 191 -13.85 -9.59 -8.33
N THR A 192 -15.03 -10.18 -8.47
CA THR A 192 -15.20 -11.61 -8.69
C THR A 192 -15.55 -11.96 -10.14
N GLU A 193 -16.09 -10.99 -10.89
CA GLU A 193 -16.53 -11.15 -12.28
C GLU A 193 -16.29 -9.86 -13.08
N HIS A 194 -16.12 -9.96 -14.40
CA HIS A 194 -15.93 -8.81 -15.31
C HIS A 194 -14.87 -7.81 -14.83
N LEU A 195 -13.75 -8.33 -14.29
CA LEU A 195 -12.71 -7.58 -13.60
C LEU A 195 -12.26 -6.31 -14.34
N LEU A 196 -11.98 -6.42 -15.65
CA LEU A 196 -11.47 -5.32 -16.45
C LEU A 196 -12.53 -4.23 -16.70
N ASP A 197 -13.78 -4.62 -16.98
CA ASP A 197 -14.86 -3.68 -17.26
C ASP A 197 -15.24 -2.85 -16.03
N TYR A 198 -15.33 -3.51 -14.87
CA TYR A 198 -15.62 -2.82 -13.60
C TYR A 198 -14.47 -1.93 -13.17
N ALA A 199 -13.23 -2.39 -13.33
CA ALA A 199 -12.06 -1.60 -13.01
C ALA A 199 -11.95 -0.35 -13.92
N ALA A 200 -12.15 -0.50 -15.23
CA ALA A 200 -12.15 0.60 -16.18
C ALA A 200 -13.23 1.65 -15.87
N ARG A 201 -14.44 1.19 -15.48
CA ARG A 201 -15.51 2.10 -15.03
C ARG A 201 -15.11 2.87 -13.79
N LYS A 202 -14.62 2.18 -12.74
CA LYS A 202 -14.17 2.83 -11.49
C LYS A 202 -13.04 3.84 -11.73
N LEU A 203 -12.09 3.51 -12.62
CA LEU A 203 -11.00 4.41 -13.00
C LEU A 203 -11.55 5.72 -13.55
N LYS A 204 -12.52 5.66 -14.46
CA LYS A 204 -13.14 6.83 -15.08
C LYS A 204 -14.03 7.60 -14.10
N ASP A 205 -14.93 6.90 -13.40
CA ASP A 205 -15.94 7.51 -12.52
C ASP A 205 -15.29 8.22 -11.31
N LYS A 206 -14.15 7.73 -10.83
CA LYS A 206 -13.41 8.30 -9.68
C LYS A 206 -12.21 9.16 -10.09
N ASN A 207 -12.03 9.44 -11.39
CA ASN A 207 -10.91 10.26 -11.91
C ASN A 207 -9.53 9.76 -11.48
N LEU A 208 -9.29 8.44 -11.55
CA LEU A 208 -8.03 7.84 -11.16
C LEU A 208 -6.99 7.89 -12.29
N ASP A 209 -5.72 7.78 -11.94
CA ASP A 209 -4.63 7.64 -12.89
C ASP A 209 -4.36 6.17 -13.19
N LEU A 210 -4.46 5.31 -12.16
CA LEU A 210 -4.34 3.86 -12.28
C LEU A 210 -5.37 3.16 -11.40
N ILE A 211 -5.76 1.95 -11.79
CA ILE A 211 -6.50 1.03 -10.94
C ILE A 211 -5.83 -0.35 -10.94
N VAL A 212 -5.61 -0.89 -9.75
CA VAL A 212 -5.11 -2.24 -9.52
C VAL A 212 -6.29 -3.16 -9.27
N ALA A 213 -6.53 -4.07 -10.19
CA ALA A 213 -7.64 -5.01 -10.14
C ALA A 213 -7.15 -6.40 -9.69
N ASN A 214 -7.67 -6.87 -8.56
CA ASN A 214 -7.37 -8.18 -8.01
C ASN A 214 -8.55 -9.13 -8.26
N ASP A 215 -8.27 -10.34 -8.74
CA ASP A 215 -9.24 -11.43 -8.79
C ASP A 215 -9.33 -12.10 -7.41
N VAL A 216 -10.37 -11.75 -6.65
CA VAL A 216 -10.58 -12.32 -5.30
C VAL A 216 -11.42 -13.60 -5.32
N ALA A 217 -11.90 -14.04 -6.49
CA ALA A 217 -12.58 -15.32 -6.63
C ALA A 217 -11.61 -16.50 -6.47
N ASN A 218 -10.31 -16.29 -6.71
CA ASN A 218 -9.27 -17.31 -6.50
C ASN A 218 -8.83 -17.35 -5.01
N PRO A 219 -9.14 -18.44 -4.27
CA PRO A 219 -8.80 -18.53 -2.84
C PRO A 219 -7.29 -18.44 -2.55
N SER A 220 -6.44 -18.80 -3.52
CA SER A 220 -4.97 -18.79 -3.34
C SER A 220 -4.38 -17.39 -3.27
N ILE A 221 -5.11 -16.36 -3.76
CA ILE A 221 -4.64 -14.97 -3.84
C ILE A 221 -5.55 -13.96 -3.10
N GLY A 222 -6.45 -14.46 -2.25
CA GLY A 222 -7.40 -13.65 -1.49
C GLY A 222 -6.78 -12.79 -0.38
N PHE A 223 -7.64 -12.10 0.38
CA PHE A 223 -7.25 -11.08 1.38
C PHE A 223 -6.23 -11.57 2.42
N ASN A 224 -6.31 -12.82 2.86
CA ASN A 224 -5.44 -13.39 3.90
C ASN A 224 -4.21 -14.13 3.34
N SER A 225 -4.13 -14.34 2.02
CA SER A 225 -3.00 -15.01 1.38
C SER A 225 -1.71 -14.18 1.50
N GLU A 226 -0.56 -14.85 1.50
CA GLU A 226 0.76 -14.24 1.36
C GLU A 226 1.08 -13.86 -0.10
N GLU A 227 0.36 -14.45 -1.06
CA GLU A 227 0.52 -14.20 -2.48
C GLU A 227 -0.59 -13.30 -3.03
N ASN A 228 -0.33 -12.71 -4.20
CA ASN A 228 -1.29 -11.94 -4.97
C ASN A 228 -0.98 -12.07 -6.46
N ALA A 229 -1.99 -11.79 -7.31
CA ALA A 229 -1.88 -11.53 -8.73
C ALA A 229 -2.82 -10.36 -9.05
N CYS A 230 -2.44 -9.48 -9.96
CA CYS A 230 -3.28 -8.34 -10.29
C CYS A 230 -3.06 -7.86 -11.72
N SER A 231 -4.02 -7.11 -12.22
CA SER A 231 -3.90 -6.32 -13.45
C SER A 231 -3.94 -4.83 -13.11
N VAL A 232 -3.04 -4.05 -13.69
CA VAL A 232 -3.07 -2.59 -13.58
C VAL A 232 -3.64 -2.02 -14.86
N ILE A 233 -4.65 -1.17 -14.76
CA ILE A 233 -5.30 -0.50 -15.88
C ILE A 233 -5.00 0.99 -15.77
N ASP A 234 -4.52 1.60 -16.85
CA ASP A 234 -4.26 3.04 -16.96
C ASP A 234 -5.43 3.81 -17.59
N ARG A 235 -5.30 5.13 -17.75
CA ARG A 235 -6.33 6.01 -18.32
C ARG A 235 -6.66 5.69 -19.77
N ASP A 236 -5.71 5.13 -20.52
CA ASP A 236 -5.90 4.73 -21.91
C ASP A 236 -6.49 3.32 -22.02
N LEU A 237 -6.88 2.74 -20.87
CA LEU A 237 -7.44 1.40 -20.73
C LEU A 237 -6.45 0.27 -21.12
N HIS A 238 -5.15 0.55 -21.11
CA HIS A 238 -4.15 -0.49 -21.26
C HIS A 238 -4.02 -1.28 -19.96
N ALA A 239 -4.13 -2.60 -20.07
CA ALA A 239 -3.98 -3.51 -18.95
C ALA A 239 -2.59 -4.15 -18.93
N THR A 240 -1.90 -4.04 -17.79
CA THR A 240 -0.62 -4.70 -17.53
C THR A 240 -0.82 -5.78 -16.47
N LEU A 241 -0.48 -7.03 -16.80
CA LEU A 241 -0.65 -8.17 -15.90
C LEU A 241 0.58 -8.37 -15.03
N PHE A 242 0.36 -8.55 -13.73
CA PHE A 242 1.36 -8.95 -12.74
C PHE A 242 1.04 -10.38 -12.28
N ALA A 243 1.91 -11.33 -12.66
CA ALA A 243 1.74 -12.74 -12.36
C ALA A 243 1.77 -13.02 -10.85
N GLN A 244 1.13 -14.13 -10.45
CA GLN A 244 1.06 -14.56 -9.06
C GLN A 244 2.45 -14.71 -8.44
N THR A 245 2.66 -14.01 -7.32
CA THR A 245 3.86 -14.10 -6.50
C THR A 245 3.58 -13.52 -5.12
N SER A 246 4.59 -13.45 -4.22
CA SER A 246 4.43 -12.88 -2.90
C SER A 246 3.99 -11.40 -2.94
N LYS A 247 3.18 -10.98 -1.97
CA LYS A 247 2.70 -9.60 -1.85
C LYS A 247 3.83 -8.58 -1.82
N GLY A 248 4.96 -8.89 -1.15
CA GLY A 248 6.13 -8.02 -1.15
C GLY A 248 6.75 -7.84 -2.54
N LYS A 249 6.84 -8.91 -3.34
CA LYS A 249 7.36 -8.83 -4.71
C LYS A 249 6.40 -8.07 -5.63
N ILE A 250 5.09 -8.34 -5.54
CA ILE A 250 4.06 -7.57 -6.28
C ILE A 250 4.12 -6.08 -5.90
N ALA A 251 4.24 -5.76 -4.61
CA ALA A 251 4.32 -4.38 -4.15
C ALA A 251 5.51 -3.63 -4.77
N ARG A 252 6.71 -4.24 -4.81
CA ARG A 252 7.90 -3.67 -5.47
C ARG A 252 7.68 -3.47 -6.97
N GLN A 253 7.08 -4.43 -7.65
CA GLN A 253 6.74 -4.32 -9.07
C GLN A 253 5.73 -3.19 -9.32
N LEU A 254 4.67 -3.09 -8.50
CA LEU A 254 3.66 -2.03 -8.60
C LEU A 254 4.28 -0.65 -8.34
N ILE A 255 5.08 -0.49 -7.28
CA ILE A 255 5.74 0.78 -6.97
C ILE A 255 6.68 1.20 -8.10
N SER A 256 7.46 0.27 -8.68
CA SER A 256 8.31 0.55 -9.84
C SER A 256 7.49 0.99 -11.06
N PHE A 257 6.38 0.32 -11.36
CA PHE A 257 5.49 0.67 -12.46
C PHE A 257 4.83 2.04 -12.24
N ILE A 258 4.32 2.31 -11.04
CA ILE A 258 3.70 3.58 -10.68
C ILE A 258 4.72 4.72 -10.77
N ALA A 259 5.95 4.52 -10.30
CA ALA A 259 7.02 5.53 -10.37
C ALA A 259 7.32 5.95 -11.82
N GLN A 260 7.35 5.00 -12.74
CA GLN A 260 7.55 5.31 -14.16
C GLN A 260 6.43 6.18 -14.72
N ARG A 261 5.16 5.92 -14.33
CA ARG A 261 4.00 6.70 -14.79
C ARG A 261 3.92 8.07 -14.11
N LEU A 262 4.21 8.15 -12.81
CA LEU A 262 4.25 9.40 -12.05
C LEU A 262 5.28 10.39 -12.59
N ASN A 263 6.42 9.91 -13.08
CA ASN A 263 7.50 10.75 -13.63
C ASN A 263 7.26 11.17 -15.09
N GLN A 264 6.19 10.71 -15.74
CA GLN A 264 5.79 11.10 -17.09
C GLN A 264 4.75 12.23 -17.11
N VAL A 265 4.17 12.55 -15.96
CA VAL A 265 3.20 13.63 -15.75
C VAL A 265 3.90 14.87 -15.22
#